data_c4b714b0a54f15fd4ed9e5fe8db4fa61
#
_entry.id   c4b714b0a54f15fd4ed9e5fe8db4fa61
#
_cell.length_a   1.000
_cell.length_b   1.000
_cell.length_c   1.000
_cell.angle_alpha   90.00
_cell.angle_beta   90.00
_cell.angle_gamma   90.00
#
_symmetry.space_group_name_H-M   'P 1'
#
loop_
_entity.id
_entity.type
_entity.pdbx_description
1 polymer ?
#
loop_
_entity_poly.entity_id
_entity_poly.type
_entity_poly.pdbx_seq_one_letter_code
_entity_poly.pdbx_strand_id
1 'polypeptide(L)'
;LTDAITSSLYATTMQVNETDCYIEEGCLNGFGQREIIRFTTHIKNIGDLDYYIGQTGESSTQFEWGACHNHWHYDGYAKYDLFDIDGGFIPVGFKNGFCVMDLECSDGGSFTYGCSTMGISAGCGDIYSSGLSCQWIDVTDVPDGQYRLVVRVNWDYAPDALGHYETN
;
A
#
# COMPACT_ATOMS: atom_id res chain seq x y z
N LEU A 1 -5.52 -8.59 -8.03
CA LEU A 1 -4.37 -8.27 -7.17
C LEU A 1 -3.18 -9.19 -7.46
N THR A 2 -3.34 -10.51 -7.36
CA THR A 2 -2.25 -11.50 -7.53
C THR A 2 -1.52 -11.37 -8.88
N ASP A 3 -2.24 -11.23 -9.99
CA ASP A 3 -1.64 -11.12 -11.31
C ASP A 3 -0.78 -9.85 -11.47
N ALA A 4 -1.22 -8.72 -10.92
CA ALA A 4 -0.46 -7.49 -10.90
C ALA A 4 0.86 -7.64 -10.13
N ILE A 5 0.82 -8.30 -8.97
CA ILE A 5 2.00 -8.58 -8.16
C ILE A 5 2.96 -9.49 -8.91
N THR A 6 2.49 -10.67 -9.35
CA THR A 6 3.37 -11.69 -9.96
C THR A 6 4.00 -11.26 -11.27
N SER A 7 3.28 -10.47 -12.08
CA SER A 7 3.79 -9.97 -13.36
C SER A 7 4.77 -8.81 -13.24
N SER A 8 4.81 -8.12 -12.09
CA SER A 8 5.63 -6.93 -11.88
C SER A 8 6.70 -7.08 -10.81
N LEU A 9 6.77 -8.24 -10.13
CA LEU A 9 7.68 -8.48 -9.03
C LEU A 9 9.14 -8.60 -9.51
N TYR A 10 10.04 -7.84 -8.88
CA TYR A 10 11.47 -7.95 -9.11
C TYR A 10 12.27 -7.50 -7.90
N ALA A 11 13.45 -8.09 -7.71
CA ALA A 11 14.43 -7.68 -6.73
C ALA A 11 15.37 -6.63 -7.30
N THR A 12 15.79 -5.67 -6.49
CA THR A 12 16.80 -4.66 -6.83
C THR A 12 17.46 -4.13 -5.57
N THR A 13 18.54 -3.40 -5.74
CA THR A 13 19.22 -2.70 -4.65
C THR A 13 19.07 -1.20 -4.77
N MET A 14 19.09 -0.50 -3.64
CA MET A 14 19.12 0.96 -3.59
C MET A 14 20.07 1.45 -2.50
N GLN A 15 20.65 2.63 -2.71
CA GLN A 15 21.44 3.32 -1.70
C GLN A 15 20.52 4.27 -0.93
N VAL A 16 20.54 4.19 0.40
CA VAL A 16 19.69 4.98 1.31
C VAL A 16 20.57 5.88 2.16
N ASN A 17 20.28 7.18 2.16
CA ASN A 17 20.99 8.19 2.90
C ASN A 17 20.18 8.65 4.12
N GLU A 18 20.86 9.27 5.10
CA GLU A 18 20.21 9.78 6.32
C GLU A 18 19.16 10.89 6.07
N THR A 19 19.20 11.50 4.89
CA THR A 19 18.24 12.52 4.48
C THR A 19 17.00 11.96 3.78
N ASP A 20 16.99 10.65 3.51
CA ASP A 20 15.86 10.00 2.85
C ASP A 20 14.77 9.68 3.88
N CYS A 21 13.52 9.96 3.55
CA CYS A 21 12.36 9.75 4.44
C CYS A 21 11.95 8.28 4.64
N TYR A 22 12.57 7.34 3.93
CA TYR A 22 12.11 5.95 3.85
C TYR A 22 12.10 5.22 5.19
N ILE A 23 13.00 5.59 6.12
CA ILE A 23 13.05 4.99 7.46
C ILE A 23 11.95 5.57 8.35
N GLU A 24 11.77 6.90 8.31
CA GLU A 24 10.72 7.58 9.06
C GLU A 24 9.32 7.08 8.66
N GLU A 25 9.11 6.77 7.38
CA GLU A 25 7.86 6.20 6.86
C GLU A 25 7.75 4.67 7.03
N GLY A 26 8.73 4.02 7.65
CA GLY A 26 8.72 2.57 7.86
C GLY A 26 8.97 1.74 6.60
N CYS A 27 9.31 2.37 5.47
CA CYS A 27 9.52 1.69 4.19
C CYS A 27 10.80 0.85 4.15
N LEU A 28 11.78 1.18 4.99
CA LEU A 28 13.08 0.53 5.09
C LEU A 28 13.52 0.42 6.55
N ASN A 29 14.27 -0.62 6.86
CA ASN A 29 14.75 -0.92 8.20
C ASN A 29 16.13 -0.30 8.52
N GLY A 30 16.77 0.39 7.58
CA GLY A 30 18.10 0.97 7.79
C GLY A 30 18.66 1.75 6.62
N PHE A 31 19.77 2.44 6.87
CA PHE A 31 20.55 3.20 5.89
C PHE A 31 21.53 2.31 5.14
N GLY A 32 22.20 2.89 4.15
CA GLY A 32 23.21 2.22 3.34
C GLY A 32 22.60 1.50 2.15
N GLN A 33 23.28 0.44 1.71
CA GLN A 33 22.78 -0.39 0.60
C GLN A 33 21.68 -1.31 1.12
N ARG A 34 20.48 -1.18 0.55
CA ARG A 34 19.32 -2.01 0.88
C ARG A 34 18.92 -2.86 -0.32
N GLU A 35 18.50 -4.09 -0.04
CA GLU A 35 17.89 -5.00 -1.01
C GLU A 35 16.38 -4.98 -0.84
N ILE A 36 15.66 -4.71 -1.93
CA ILE A 36 14.21 -4.54 -1.91
C ILE A 36 13.55 -5.39 -2.98
N ILE A 37 12.35 -5.87 -2.68
CA ILE A 37 11.47 -6.50 -3.66
C ILE A 37 10.35 -5.53 -3.99
N ARG A 38 10.29 -5.12 -5.25
CA ARG A 38 9.26 -4.24 -5.80
C ARG A 38 8.17 -5.02 -6.50
N PHE A 39 6.95 -4.55 -6.40
CA PHE A 39 5.78 -5.11 -7.08
C PHE A 39 4.66 -4.09 -7.19
N THR A 40 3.82 -4.25 -8.19
CA THR A 40 2.61 -3.44 -8.38
C THR A 40 1.45 -4.07 -7.63
N THR A 41 0.68 -3.27 -6.90
CA THR A 41 -0.63 -3.67 -6.39
C THR A 41 -1.72 -2.96 -7.17
N HIS A 42 -2.77 -3.70 -7.52
CA HIS A 42 -3.97 -3.17 -8.17
C HIS A 42 -5.18 -3.59 -7.34
N ILE A 43 -5.77 -2.64 -6.66
CA ILE A 43 -6.87 -2.84 -5.72
C ILE A 43 -8.14 -2.33 -6.36
N LYS A 44 -9.06 -3.24 -6.72
CA LYS A 44 -10.33 -2.93 -7.39
C LYS A 44 -11.49 -2.97 -6.42
N ASN A 45 -12.38 -2.02 -6.54
CA ASN A 45 -13.71 -2.10 -5.95
C ASN A 45 -14.64 -2.85 -6.93
N ILE A 46 -14.86 -4.13 -6.61
CA ILE A 46 -15.74 -5.02 -7.39
C ILE A 46 -17.16 -5.07 -6.84
N GLY A 47 -17.47 -4.25 -5.82
CA GLY A 47 -18.80 -4.11 -5.25
C GLY A 47 -19.69 -3.16 -6.05
N ASP A 48 -20.95 -3.09 -5.64
CA ASP A 48 -21.96 -2.23 -6.26
C ASP A 48 -22.02 -0.82 -5.65
N LEU A 49 -21.28 -0.58 -4.58
CA LEU A 49 -21.23 0.69 -3.84
C LEU A 49 -19.80 1.22 -3.81
N ASP A 50 -19.69 2.55 -3.75
CA ASP A 50 -18.41 3.20 -3.54
C ASP A 50 -17.87 2.87 -2.14
N TYR A 51 -16.56 2.63 -2.06
CA TYR A 51 -15.82 2.60 -0.80
C TYR A 51 -15.32 4.01 -0.50
N TYR A 52 -16.02 4.72 0.38
CA TYR A 52 -15.73 6.11 0.71
C TYR A 52 -14.99 6.21 2.04
N ILE A 53 -13.68 6.47 2.01
CA ILE A 53 -12.85 6.60 3.21
C ILE A 53 -13.11 7.94 3.91
N GLY A 54 -13.17 9.03 3.15
CA GLY A 54 -13.48 10.34 3.70
C GLY A 54 -12.71 11.50 3.10
N GLN A 55 -13.08 12.71 3.54
CA GLN A 55 -12.36 13.93 3.21
C GLN A 55 -11.14 14.07 4.12
N THR A 56 -9.96 14.31 3.52
CA THR A 56 -8.72 14.50 4.27
C THR A 56 -8.68 15.83 4.99
N GLY A 57 -8.00 15.88 6.15
CA GLY A 57 -7.83 17.11 6.92
C GLY A 57 -7.44 16.83 8.37
N GLU A 58 -6.98 17.88 9.06
CA GLU A 58 -6.47 17.82 10.45
C GLU A 58 -7.52 17.36 11.49
N SER A 59 -8.80 17.44 11.15
CA SER A 59 -9.90 17.02 12.07
C SER A 59 -10.19 15.53 12.03
N SER A 60 -9.61 14.78 11.13
CA SER A 60 -9.82 13.34 10.99
C SER A 60 -8.70 12.57 11.68
N THR A 61 -9.06 11.58 12.48
CA THR A 61 -8.11 10.64 13.11
C THR A 61 -7.72 9.49 12.21
N GLN A 62 -8.30 9.39 11.00
CA GLN A 62 -8.05 8.33 10.03
C GLN A 62 -6.91 8.67 9.07
N PHE A 63 -6.48 9.93 9.03
CA PHE A 63 -5.46 10.39 8.11
C PHE A 63 -4.26 10.95 8.86
N GLU A 64 -3.07 10.62 8.38
CA GLU A 64 -1.81 11.18 8.84
C GLU A 64 -1.19 12.07 7.75
N TRP A 65 -0.63 13.22 8.15
CA TRP A 65 0.08 14.09 7.23
C TRP A 65 1.49 13.56 6.97
N GLY A 66 1.75 13.10 5.76
CA GLY A 66 3.08 12.70 5.31
C GLY A 66 3.96 13.92 5.00
N ALA A 67 4.76 14.38 5.96
CA ALA A 67 5.63 15.54 5.81
C ALA A 67 6.65 15.37 4.66
N CYS A 68 7.10 14.14 4.40
CA CYS A 68 8.02 13.80 3.34
C CYS A 68 7.41 13.89 1.93
N HIS A 69 6.12 13.63 1.82
CA HIS A 69 5.41 13.62 0.53
C HIS A 69 4.46 14.80 0.36
N ASN A 70 4.26 15.62 1.43
CA ASN A 70 3.37 16.78 1.44
C ASN A 70 1.93 16.46 1.03
N HIS A 71 1.42 15.30 1.50
CA HIS A 71 0.01 14.94 1.34
C HIS A 71 -0.47 14.05 2.49
N TRP A 72 -1.79 13.90 2.60
CA TRP A 72 -2.41 13.04 3.59
C TRP A 72 -2.32 11.57 3.20
N HIS A 73 -2.07 10.70 4.17
CA HIS A 73 -2.09 9.25 4.05
C HIS A 73 -3.28 8.69 4.82
N TYR A 74 -3.90 7.66 4.28
CA TYR A 74 -4.80 6.77 5.00
C TYR A 74 -4.01 5.55 5.46
N ASP A 75 -3.86 5.40 6.77
CA ASP A 75 -3.10 4.31 7.36
C ASP A 75 -3.92 3.02 7.44
N GLY A 76 -3.23 1.88 7.42
CA GLY A 76 -3.87 0.58 7.56
C GLY A 76 -4.60 0.07 6.31
N TYR A 77 -4.51 0.78 5.17
CA TYR A 77 -5.21 0.36 3.96
C TYR A 77 -4.63 -0.91 3.34
N ALA A 78 -3.31 -1.02 3.24
CA ALA A 78 -2.66 -2.21 2.73
C ALA A 78 -1.56 -2.67 3.67
N LYS A 79 -1.37 -3.98 3.78
CA LYS A 79 -0.32 -4.62 4.57
C LYS A 79 0.41 -5.67 3.75
N TYR A 80 1.73 -5.67 3.87
CA TYR A 80 2.62 -6.62 3.21
C TYR A 80 3.33 -7.45 4.28
N ASP A 81 2.93 -8.71 4.40
CA ASP A 81 3.53 -9.65 5.35
C ASP A 81 4.38 -10.68 4.61
N LEU A 82 5.58 -10.94 5.10
CA LEU A 82 6.46 -11.99 4.60
C LEU A 82 6.52 -13.15 5.60
N PHE A 83 6.42 -14.36 5.09
CA PHE A 83 6.51 -15.59 5.87
C PHE A 83 7.52 -16.54 5.24
N ASP A 84 8.25 -17.29 6.07
CA ASP A 84 9.03 -18.42 5.61
C ASP A 84 8.12 -19.60 5.17
N ILE A 85 8.75 -20.66 4.66
CA ILE A 85 8.01 -21.84 4.17
C ILE A 85 7.28 -22.58 5.28
N ASP A 86 7.75 -22.46 6.52
CA ASP A 86 7.17 -23.12 7.70
C ASP A 86 6.07 -22.26 8.35
N GLY A 87 5.83 -21.05 7.83
CA GLY A 87 4.82 -20.11 8.29
C GLY A 87 5.31 -19.14 9.37
N GLY A 88 6.60 -19.09 9.64
CA GLY A 88 7.23 -18.09 10.51
C GLY A 88 7.14 -16.70 9.90
N PHE A 89 6.71 -15.70 10.70
CA PHE A 89 6.64 -14.31 10.26
C PHE A 89 8.05 -13.70 10.17
N ILE A 90 8.34 -13.05 9.05
CA ILE A 90 9.59 -12.33 8.79
C ILE A 90 9.29 -10.83 8.81
N PRO A 91 9.84 -10.06 9.76
CA PRO A 91 9.67 -8.61 9.78
C PRO A 91 10.34 -7.97 8.57
N VAL A 92 9.60 -7.15 7.82
CA VAL A 92 10.10 -6.38 6.68
C VAL A 92 9.63 -4.94 6.77
N GLY A 93 10.43 -3.99 6.26
CA GLY A 93 10.00 -2.62 6.09
C GLY A 93 9.06 -2.50 4.88
N PHE A 94 7.94 -1.81 5.05
CA PHE A 94 7.00 -1.51 3.97
C PHE A 94 6.19 -0.25 4.31
N LYS A 95 5.69 0.43 3.28
CA LYS A 95 4.82 1.60 3.47
C LYS A 95 3.41 1.17 3.87
N ASN A 96 2.85 1.83 4.86
CA ASN A 96 1.50 1.60 5.35
C ASN A 96 0.51 2.71 4.99
N GLY A 97 0.98 3.92 4.71
CA GLY A 97 0.13 5.08 4.40
C GLY A 97 -0.02 5.31 2.90
N PHE A 98 -1.26 5.47 2.43
CA PHE A 98 -1.59 5.61 1.01
C PHE A 98 -2.58 6.74 0.76
N CYS A 99 -2.50 7.36 -0.44
CA CYS A 99 -3.56 8.18 -0.98
C CYS A 99 -4.48 7.28 -1.82
N VAL A 100 -5.57 6.81 -1.25
CA VAL A 100 -6.52 5.88 -1.89
C VAL A 100 -7.43 6.63 -2.86
N MET A 101 -7.40 6.26 -4.15
CA MET A 101 -8.05 7.02 -5.20
C MET A 101 -8.40 6.18 -6.44
N ASP A 102 -9.26 6.73 -7.30
CA ASP A 102 -9.57 6.12 -8.59
C ASP A 102 -8.45 6.40 -9.60
N LEU A 103 -7.71 5.36 -9.99
CA LEU A 103 -6.70 5.43 -11.05
C LEU A 103 -7.10 4.71 -12.33
N GLU A 104 -8.05 3.77 -12.26
CA GLU A 104 -8.66 3.15 -13.42
C GLU A 104 -10.13 2.85 -13.14
N CYS A 105 -10.98 2.89 -14.17
CA CYS A 105 -12.43 2.63 -14.07
C CYS A 105 -12.90 1.77 -15.25
N SER A 106 -12.20 0.66 -15.53
CA SER A 106 -12.46 -0.22 -16.66
C SER A 106 -13.75 -1.03 -16.55
N ASP A 107 -14.27 -1.19 -15.32
CA ASP A 107 -15.46 -2.01 -15.05
C ASP A 107 -16.75 -1.17 -14.93
N GLY A 108 -16.77 0.03 -15.55
CA GLY A 108 -17.96 0.87 -15.73
C GLY A 108 -18.14 1.97 -14.66
N GLY A 109 -17.19 2.13 -13.74
CA GLY A 109 -17.18 3.22 -12.76
C GLY A 109 -16.83 4.59 -13.35
N SER A 110 -16.89 5.62 -12.52
CA SER A 110 -16.50 6.98 -12.86
C SER A 110 -15.47 7.50 -11.85
N PHE A 111 -14.44 8.19 -12.33
CA PHE A 111 -13.42 8.82 -11.49
C PHE A 111 -14.06 9.85 -10.55
N THR A 112 -14.10 9.58 -9.26
CA THR A 112 -14.71 10.42 -8.23
C THR A 112 -13.71 10.80 -7.15
N TYR A 113 -12.85 9.86 -6.73
CA TYR A 113 -11.99 9.99 -5.57
C TYR A 113 -10.54 10.33 -5.93
N GLY A 114 -9.89 11.08 -5.04
CA GLY A 114 -8.51 11.52 -5.14
C GLY A 114 -7.91 11.79 -3.76
N CYS A 115 -6.68 12.31 -3.68
CA CYS A 115 -5.98 12.49 -2.40
C CYS A 115 -6.64 13.51 -1.43
N SER A 116 -7.55 14.36 -1.88
CA SER A 116 -8.30 15.27 -1.02
C SER A 116 -9.61 14.68 -0.49
N THR A 117 -10.13 13.70 -1.20
CA THR A 117 -11.35 12.97 -0.82
C THR A 117 -11.12 11.52 -1.23
N MET A 118 -10.68 10.71 -0.27
CA MET A 118 -10.20 9.35 -0.55
C MET A 118 -11.34 8.33 -0.63
N GLY A 119 -11.16 7.37 -1.50
CA GLY A 119 -12.09 6.27 -1.73
C GLY A 119 -11.80 5.53 -3.03
N ILE A 120 -12.61 4.54 -3.35
CA ILE A 120 -12.62 3.84 -4.64
C ILE A 120 -14.06 3.69 -5.10
N SER A 121 -14.40 4.29 -6.25
CA SER A 121 -15.72 4.16 -6.86
C SER A 121 -16.03 2.72 -7.25
N ALA A 122 -17.29 2.32 -7.21
CA ALA A 122 -17.73 1.03 -7.73
C ALA A 122 -17.29 0.87 -9.21
N GLY A 123 -16.66 -0.25 -9.54
CA GLY A 123 -16.10 -0.51 -10.87
C GLY A 123 -14.81 0.23 -11.21
N CYS A 124 -14.18 0.87 -10.21
CA CYS A 124 -12.87 1.52 -10.34
C CYS A 124 -11.80 0.77 -9.53
N GLY A 125 -10.55 1.20 -9.62
CA GLY A 125 -9.44 0.64 -8.89
C GLY A 125 -8.30 1.62 -8.69
N ASP A 126 -7.53 1.36 -7.65
CA ASP A 126 -6.30 2.06 -7.31
C ASP A 126 -5.08 1.22 -7.69
N ILE A 127 -4.05 1.85 -8.23
CA ILE A 127 -2.85 1.19 -8.75
C ILE A 127 -1.61 1.80 -8.12
N TYR A 128 -0.90 1.01 -7.32
CA TYR A 128 0.41 1.35 -6.80
C TYR A 128 1.49 0.65 -7.63
N SER A 129 2.02 1.37 -8.61
CA SER A 129 3.06 0.86 -9.51
C SER A 129 4.35 0.51 -8.75
N SER A 130 5.02 -0.55 -9.14
CA SER A 130 6.34 -0.95 -8.61
C SER A 130 7.42 0.15 -8.74
N GLY A 131 7.20 1.18 -9.55
CA GLY A 131 8.07 2.35 -9.66
C GLY A 131 7.87 3.41 -8.59
N LEU A 132 6.77 3.37 -7.82
CA LEU A 132 6.48 4.37 -6.79
C LEU A 132 7.41 4.24 -5.58
N SER A 133 7.65 5.36 -4.91
CA SER A 133 8.38 5.39 -3.63
C SER A 133 7.65 4.53 -2.60
N CYS A 134 8.41 3.74 -1.86
CA CYS A 134 7.92 2.83 -0.82
C CYS A 134 6.99 1.70 -1.32
N GLN A 135 6.82 1.52 -2.62
CA GLN A 135 6.08 0.37 -3.16
C GLN A 135 7.02 -0.86 -3.29
N TRP A 136 7.46 -1.36 -2.14
CA TRP A 136 8.38 -2.50 -1.96
C TRP A 136 8.29 -3.09 -0.56
N ILE A 137 8.98 -4.21 -0.36
CA ILE A 137 9.39 -4.70 0.95
C ILE A 137 10.91 -4.71 1.04
N ASP A 138 11.46 -4.37 2.23
CA ASP A 138 12.89 -4.41 2.52
C ASP A 138 13.29 -5.82 2.97
N VAL A 139 14.12 -6.49 2.18
CA VAL A 139 14.57 -7.86 2.41
C VAL A 139 16.07 -7.98 2.69
N THR A 140 16.75 -6.86 2.99
CA THR A 140 18.21 -6.81 3.20
C THR A 140 18.70 -7.82 4.22
N ASP A 141 17.95 -8.01 5.31
CA ASP A 141 18.32 -8.90 6.40
C ASP A 141 17.62 -10.28 6.31
N VAL A 142 16.98 -10.56 5.17
CA VAL A 142 16.28 -11.83 4.92
C VAL A 142 17.21 -12.77 4.15
N PRO A 143 17.55 -13.96 4.66
CA PRO A 143 18.39 -14.92 3.93
C PRO A 143 17.78 -15.35 2.60
N ASP A 144 18.62 -15.80 1.66
CA ASP A 144 18.14 -16.42 0.44
C ASP A 144 17.28 -17.65 0.74
N GLY A 145 16.10 -17.75 0.10
CA GLY A 145 15.18 -18.83 0.40
C GLY A 145 13.86 -18.74 -0.36
N GLN A 146 12.93 -19.57 0.06
CA GLN A 146 11.55 -19.56 -0.41
C GLN A 146 10.65 -18.93 0.64
N TYR A 147 9.87 -17.96 0.21
CA TYR A 147 9.02 -17.17 1.09
C TYR A 147 7.62 -17.03 0.50
N ARG A 148 6.67 -16.71 1.36
CA ARG A 148 5.31 -16.37 0.98
C ARG A 148 5.05 -14.89 1.30
N LEU A 149 4.84 -14.08 0.26
CA LEU A 149 4.34 -12.72 0.39
C LEU A 149 2.81 -12.75 0.50
N VAL A 150 2.27 -12.13 1.55
CA VAL A 150 0.83 -11.96 1.78
C VAL A 150 0.52 -10.48 1.73
N VAL A 151 -0.31 -10.09 0.78
CA VAL A 151 -0.82 -8.72 0.66
C VAL A 151 -2.27 -8.70 1.11
N ARG A 152 -2.57 -7.83 2.07
CA ARG A 152 -3.93 -7.62 2.59
C ARG A 152 -4.36 -6.19 2.34
N VAL A 153 -5.61 -6.02 1.94
CA VAL A 153 -6.27 -4.72 1.79
C VAL A 153 -7.22 -4.56 2.97
N ASN A 154 -7.34 -3.33 3.49
CA ASN A 154 -8.15 -3.03 4.68
C ASN A 154 -7.92 -4.06 5.80
N TRP A 155 -6.66 -4.33 6.11
CA TRP A 155 -6.25 -5.43 6.99
C TRP A 155 -6.75 -5.26 8.44
N ASP A 156 -7.04 -4.03 8.85
CA ASP A 156 -7.61 -3.69 10.16
C ASP A 156 -9.13 -3.86 10.21
N TYR A 157 -9.73 -4.17 9.06
CA TYR A 157 -11.16 -4.36 8.88
C TYR A 157 -11.97 -3.16 9.41
N ALA A 158 -11.48 -1.96 9.11
CA ALA A 158 -12.16 -0.74 9.45
C ALA A 158 -13.33 -0.46 8.48
N PRO A 159 -14.47 0.07 8.94
CA PRO A 159 -15.51 0.53 8.05
C PRO A 159 -15.07 1.78 7.30
N ASP A 160 -15.68 2.03 6.13
CA ASP A 160 -15.59 3.32 5.45
C ASP A 160 -16.28 4.44 6.27
N ALA A 161 -16.20 5.69 5.80
CA ALA A 161 -16.80 6.83 6.48
C ALA A 161 -18.33 6.76 6.57
N LEU A 162 -18.99 5.90 5.81
CA LEU A 162 -20.42 5.65 5.82
C LEU A 162 -20.82 4.42 6.65
N GLY A 163 -19.84 3.70 7.20
CA GLY A 163 -20.05 2.51 8.01
C GLY A 163 -20.15 1.21 7.21
N HIS A 164 -19.76 1.22 5.93
CA HIS A 164 -19.71 0.01 5.12
C HIS A 164 -18.41 -0.75 5.37
N TYR A 165 -18.48 -2.08 5.34
CA TYR A 165 -17.32 -2.96 5.43
C TYR A 165 -17.04 -3.62 4.09
N GLU A 166 -15.76 -3.79 3.79
CA GLU A 166 -15.38 -4.65 2.66
C GLU A 166 -15.77 -6.10 2.97
N THR A 167 -16.32 -6.76 1.98
CA THR A 167 -16.52 -8.21 2.01
C THR A 167 -15.52 -8.84 1.05
N ASN A 168 -14.50 -9.48 1.60
CA ASN A 168 -13.54 -10.27 0.83
C ASN A 168 -14.13 -11.63 0.42
#